data_f00e8d54e538a5fbc074b974b9713b04
#
_entry.id   f00e8d54e538a5fbc074b974b9713b04
#
_cell.length_a   1.000
_cell.length_b   1.000
_cell.length_c   1.000
_cell.angle_alpha   90.00
_cell.angle_beta   90.00
_cell.angle_gamma   90.00
#
_symmetry.space_group_name_H-M   'P 1'
#
loop_
_entity.id
_entity.type
_entity.pdbx_description
1 polymer ?
#
loop_
_entity_poly.entity_id
_entity_poly.type
_entity_poly.pdbx_seq_one_letter_code
_entity_poly.pdbx_strand_id
1 'polypeptide(L)'
;MTDEYDLGEILGAVSLVNSESLWELYPEDVRVENKKVLDPFMGGGTSLVEASRFTAEVVGNDLNPVAWFVTKKELEAGQTDVDDLEAAFEKVKDDVAEEVTQYYKTPCPNGEHDADVMYNFWVKELDCVSCGHTVSLFKDYRVAKGRYENDDKYNVICPDCGAVTLVDDWQSESSCNACDHDFIPKNGNVSRGGKYNCPDCGQKYAITDAIEEQGPPELRLYAVEYYCEHCEDAGEERSVYKGYKRVEEEDIDLLNEAIEEWEN
;
A
#
# COMPACT_ATOMS: atom_id res chain seq x y z
N MET A 1 16.72 44.12 -11.61
CA MET A 1 17.68 43.23 -12.30
C MET A 1 17.21 41.84 -11.96
N THR A 2 16.52 41.21 -12.88
CA THR A 2 16.09 39.84 -12.76
C THR A 2 17.26 38.99 -13.21
N ASP A 3 17.97 38.37 -12.27
CA ASP A 3 18.97 37.37 -12.63
C ASP A 3 18.21 36.20 -13.25
N GLU A 4 18.44 35.98 -14.52
CA GLU A 4 17.97 34.81 -15.25
C GLU A 4 18.78 33.59 -14.74
N TYR A 5 18.21 32.83 -13.81
CA TYR A 5 18.83 31.58 -13.37
C TYR A 5 18.72 30.54 -14.49
N ASP A 6 19.86 30.00 -14.90
CA ASP A 6 19.88 28.89 -15.87
C ASP A 6 19.36 27.60 -15.21
N LEU A 7 18.17 27.16 -15.62
CA LEU A 7 17.57 25.92 -15.18
C LEU A 7 18.50 24.71 -15.38
N GLY A 8 19.41 24.74 -16.35
CA GLY A 8 20.40 23.69 -16.58
C GLY A 8 21.47 23.62 -15.47
N GLU A 9 21.89 24.75 -14.91
CA GLU A 9 22.81 24.79 -13.77
C GLU A 9 22.12 24.28 -12.49
N ILE A 10 20.86 24.67 -12.28
CA ILE A 10 20.08 24.19 -11.11
C ILE A 10 19.86 22.69 -11.20
N LEU A 11 19.46 22.14 -12.35
CA LEU A 11 19.24 20.69 -12.54
C LEU A 11 20.57 19.91 -12.49
N GLY A 12 21.67 20.48 -12.93
CA GLY A 12 23.01 19.89 -12.79
C GLY A 12 23.47 19.80 -11.34
N ALA A 13 23.16 20.80 -10.51
CA ALA A 13 23.46 20.80 -9.08
C ALA A 13 22.62 19.76 -8.32
N VAL A 14 21.35 19.60 -8.67
CA VAL A 14 20.40 18.64 -8.05
C VAL A 14 20.86 17.19 -8.23
N SER A 15 21.53 16.84 -9.33
CA SER A 15 22.02 15.47 -9.55
C SER A 15 23.19 15.05 -8.65
N LEU A 16 23.82 15.99 -7.95
CA LEU A 16 24.99 15.78 -7.11
C LEU A 16 24.68 15.85 -5.60
N VAL A 17 23.43 16.14 -5.23
CA VAL A 17 23.06 16.42 -3.84
C VAL A 17 22.15 15.33 -3.30
N ASN A 18 22.43 14.91 -2.09
CA ASN A 18 21.64 14.00 -1.28
C ASN A 18 20.22 14.56 -1.03
N SER A 19 19.18 13.73 -1.00
CA SER A 19 17.77 14.14 -0.90
C SER A 19 17.45 15.09 0.28
N GLU A 20 18.18 14.98 1.39
CA GLU A 20 18.00 15.86 2.55
C GLU A 20 18.44 17.32 2.28
N SER A 21 19.43 17.51 1.43
CA SER A 21 19.94 18.86 1.07
C SER A 21 19.17 19.52 -0.08
N LEU A 22 18.27 18.81 -0.77
CA LEU A 22 17.41 19.41 -1.80
C LEU A 22 16.49 20.50 -1.22
N TRP A 23 16.06 20.36 0.00
CA TRP A 23 15.22 21.34 0.69
C TRP A 23 15.99 22.62 1.06
N GLU A 24 17.29 22.53 1.29
CA GLU A 24 18.17 23.68 1.57
C GLU A 24 18.47 24.49 0.30
N LEU A 25 18.30 23.88 -0.90
CA LEU A 25 18.52 24.55 -2.18
C LEU A 25 17.33 25.38 -2.67
N TYR A 26 16.19 25.37 -1.95
CA TYR A 26 15.08 26.26 -2.27
C TYR A 26 15.52 27.71 -2.00
N PRO A 27 15.72 28.54 -3.02
CA PRO A 27 16.13 29.91 -2.78
C PRO A 27 14.97 30.64 -2.10
N GLU A 28 15.21 31.12 -0.90
CA GLU A 28 14.22 31.85 -0.08
C GLU A 28 13.68 33.10 -0.82
N ASP A 29 14.39 33.57 -1.82
CA ASP A 29 14.12 34.82 -2.56
C ASP A 29 13.42 34.62 -3.91
N VAL A 30 13.20 33.38 -4.38
CA VAL A 30 12.49 33.16 -5.66
C VAL A 30 11.00 33.33 -5.46
N ARG A 31 10.42 34.33 -6.17
CA ARG A 31 8.99 34.60 -6.15
C ARG A 31 8.43 34.60 -7.56
N VAL A 32 7.28 33.97 -7.75
CA VAL A 32 6.57 33.93 -9.04
C VAL A 32 5.29 34.77 -8.91
N GLU A 33 5.50 36.06 -8.61
CA GLU A 33 4.39 37.01 -8.40
C GLU A 33 3.59 37.23 -9.69
N ASN A 34 2.27 37.41 -9.52
CA ASN A 34 1.35 37.69 -10.63
C ASN A 34 1.24 36.58 -11.69
N LYS A 35 1.66 35.36 -11.37
CA LYS A 35 1.42 34.20 -12.21
C LYS A 35 0.34 33.33 -11.63
N LYS A 36 -0.46 32.73 -12.53
CA LYS A 36 -1.49 31.73 -12.17
C LYS A 36 -1.04 30.36 -12.65
N VAL A 37 -1.06 29.39 -11.77
CA VAL A 37 -0.80 27.99 -12.07
C VAL A 37 -2.11 27.24 -11.98
N LEU A 38 -2.48 26.58 -13.08
CA LEU A 38 -3.66 25.72 -13.16
C LEU A 38 -3.20 24.26 -13.25
N ASP A 39 -3.68 23.42 -12.34
CA ASP A 39 -3.58 21.98 -12.44
C ASP A 39 -4.99 21.37 -12.56
N PRO A 40 -5.39 20.93 -13.78
CA PRO A 40 -6.74 20.41 -14.01
C PRO A 40 -6.95 18.97 -13.51
N PHE A 41 -5.88 18.30 -13.08
CA PHE A 41 -5.87 16.93 -12.53
C PHE A 41 -4.95 16.85 -11.32
N MET A 42 -5.25 17.66 -10.29
CA MET A 42 -4.31 17.99 -9.22
C MET A 42 -3.91 16.79 -8.33
N GLY A 43 -4.70 15.71 -8.27
CA GLY A 43 -4.40 14.55 -7.44
C GLY A 43 -4.07 14.91 -6.00
N GLY A 44 -2.86 14.57 -5.54
CA GLY A 44 -2.35 14.95 -4.21
C GLY A 44 -1.86 16.41 -4.10
N GLY A 45 -2.02 17.25 -5.14
CA GLY A 45 -1.78 18.69 -5.05
C GLY A 45 -0.33 19.17 -5.13
N THR A 46 0.63 18.28 -5.34
CA THR A 46 2.06 18.62 -5.30
C THR A 46 2.43 19.82 -6.15
N SER A 47 1.93 19.92 -7.41
CA SER A 47 2.19 21.05 -8.31
C SER A 47 1.68 22.37 -7.74
N LEU A 48 0.52 22.35 -7.09
CA LEU A 48 -0.11 23.55 -6.52
C LEU A 48 0.58 23.99 -5.22
N VAL A 49 0.89 23.02 -4.36
CA VAL A 49 1.61 23.29 -3.10
C VAL A 49 2.96 23.91 -3.41
N GLU A 50 3.74 23.32 -4.31
CA GLU A 50 5.05 23.88 -4.69
C GLU A 50 4.91 25.24 -5.35
N ALA A 51 3.96 25.44 -6.27
CA ALA A 51 3.74 26.75 -6.88
C ALA A 51 3.33 27.83 -5.88
N SER A 52 2.52 27.46 -4.87
CA SER A 52 2.10 28.39 -3.80
C SER A 52 3.27 28.83 -2.92
N ARG A 53 4.26 27.97 -2.69
CA ARG A 53 5.50 28.30 -1.96
C ARG A 53 6.30 29.41 -2.63
N PHE A 54 6.20 29.52 -3.96
CA PHE A 54 6.79 30.61 -4.74
C PHE A 54 5.84 31.81 -4.92
N THR A 55 4.79 31.92 -4.14
CA THR A 55 3.80 33.03 -4.17
C THR A 55 2.95 33.12 -5.45
N ALA A 56 2.87 32.05 -6.25
CA ALA A 56 1.95 31.96 -7.37
C ALA A 56 0.49 31.86 -6.88
N GLU A 57 -0.44 32.45 -7.65
CA GLU A 57 -1.87 32.15 -7.49
C GLU A 57 -2.15 30.75 -8.09
N VAL A 58 -2.74 29.84 -7.29
CA VAL A 58 -2.95 28.48 -7.72
C VAL A 58 -4.44 28.16 -7.89
N VAL A 59 -4.75 27.37 -8.92
CA VAL A 59 -6.10 26.86 -9.19
C VAL A 59 -5.99 25.38 -9.48
N GLY A 60 -6.68 24.55 -8.70
CA GLY A 60 -6.73 23.10 -8.87
C GLY A 60 -8.13 22.60 -9.18
N ASN A 61 -8.21 21.52 -9.94
CA ASN A 61 -9.43 20.77 -10.18
C ASN A 61 -9.13 19.28 -10.17
N ASP A 62 -10.06 18.49 -9.62
CA ASP A 62 -10.03 17.03 -9.68
C ASP A 62 -11.47 16.50 -9.62
N LEU A 63 -11.70 15.32 -10.21
CA LEU A 63 -12.96 14.60 -10.10
C LEU A 63 -13.10 13.88 -8.75
N ASN A 64 -11.97 13.57 -8.11
CA ASN A 64 -11.95 12.90 -6.82
C ASN A 64 -12.11 13.92 -5.68
N PRO A 65 -13.19 13.87 -4.88
CA PRO A 65 -13.38 14.80 -3.77
C PRO A 65 -12.30 14.67 -2.68
N VAL A 66 -11.68 13.49 -2.53
CA VAL A 66 -10.57 13.29 -1.60
C VAL A 66 -9.32 14.05 -2.07
N ALA A 67 -9.02 14.05 -3.37
CA ALA A 67 -7.92 14.82 -3.95
C ALA A 67 -8.10 16.32 -3.67
N TRP A 68 -9.33 16.83 -3.86
CA TRP A 68 -9.66 18.22 -3.54
C TRP A 68 -9.47 18.53 -2.04
N PHE A 69 -9.95 17.64 -1.16
CA PHE A 69 -9.84 17.83 0.29
C PHE A 69 -8.38 17.86 0.73
N VAL A 70 -7.58 16.86 0.30
CA VAL A 70 -6.15 16.73 0.64
C VAL A 70 -5.39 17.98 0.19
N THR A 71 -5.48 18.34 -1.09
CA THR A 71 -4.80 19.52 -1.65
C THR A 71 -5.17 20.81 -0.92
N LYS A 72 -6.46 20.97 -0.60
CA LYS A 72 -6.92 22.14 0.16
C LYS A 72 -6.27 22.19 1.53
N LYS A 73 -6.23 21.06 2.24
CA LYS A 73 -5.64 20.98 3.58
C LYS A 73 -4.13 21.18 3.58
N GLU A 74 -3.42 20.68 2.59
CA GLU A 74 -1.99 20.95 2.41
C GLU A 74 -1.70 22.43 2.19
N LEU A 75 -2.50 23.13 1.38
CA LEU A 75 -2.37 24.58 1.16
C LEU A 75 -2.71 25.39 2.43
N GLU A 76 -3.63 24.92 3.26
CA GLU A 76 -4.01 25.56 4.52
C GLU A 76 -3.01 25.25 5.66
N ALA A 77 -2.20 24.18 5.56
CA ALA A 77 -1.35 23.68 6.64
C ALA A 77 -0.35 24.72 7.18
N GLY A 78 0.18 25.61 6.31
CA GLY A 78 1.08 26.69 6.73
C GLY A 78 0.44 27.73 7.66
N GLN A 79 -0.88 27.69 7.87
CA GLN A 79 -1.62 28.59 8.76
C GLN A 79 -2.11 27.87 10.02
N THR A 80 -1.84 26.57 10.16
CA THR A 80 -2.29 25.74 11.26
C THR A 80 -1.22 25.72 12.34
N ASP A 81 -1.62 25.96 13.59
CA ASP A 81 -0.76 25.76 14.75
C ASP A 81 -0.56 24.26 14.98
N VAL A 82 0.70 23.84 15.12
CA VAL A 82 1.06 22.42 15.25
C VAL A 82 0.59 21.86 16.58
N ASP A 83 0.70 22.63 17.66
CA ASP A 83 0.29 22.20 19.01
C ASP A 83 -1.24 21.99 19.07
N ASP A 84 -2.01 22.87 18.41
CA ASP A 84 -3.46 22.76 18.31
C ASP A 84 -3.85 21.53 17.47
N LEU A 85 -3.10 21.22 16.41
CA LEU A 85 -3.33 20.04 15.57
C LEU A 85 -3.02 18.74 16.32
N GLU A 86 -1.89 18.70 17.04
CA GLU A 86 -1.52 17.56 17.88
C GLU A 86 -2.56 17.31 18.98
N ALA A 87 -2.99 18.36 19.67
CA ALA A 87 -4.03 18.25 20.69
C ALA A 87 -5.37 17.74 20.13
N ALA A 88 -5.75 18.19 18.92
CA ALA A 88 -6.95 17.72 18.25
C ALA A 88 -6.82 16.25 17.82
N PHE A 89 -5.64 15.84 17.33
CA PHE A 89 -5.35 14.47 16.94
C PHE A 89 -5.40 13.51 18.14
N GLU A 90 -4.72 13.85 19.25
CA GLU A 90 -4.76 13.04 20.48
C GLU A 90 -6.18 12.89 21.02
N LYS A 91 -6.99 13.96 20.98
CA LYS A 91 -8.38 13.86 21.37
C LYS A 91 -9.18 12.88 20.51
N VAL A 92 -9.03 12.94 19.15
CA VAL A 92 -9.71 12.00 18.25
C VAL A 92 -9.23 10.57 18.50
N LYS A 93 -7.93 10.40 18.71
CA LYS A 93 -7.33 9.09 19.03
C LYS A 93 -7.92 8.53 20.33
N ASP A 94 -7.98 9.32 21.40
CA ASP A 94 -8.55 8.89 22.68
C ASP A 94 -10.04 8.52 22.55
N ASP A 95 -10.78 9.24 21.70
CA ASP A 95 -12.21 9.01 21.51
C ASP A 95 -12.51 7.73 20.70
N VAL A 96 -11.64 7.32 19.76
CA VAL A 96 -11.99 6.26 18.79
C VAL A 96 -10.98 5.10 18.69
N ALA A 97 -9.76 5.23 19.27
CA ALA A 97 -8.71 4.26 19.06
C ALA A 97 -9.09 2.86 19.59
N GLU A 98 -9.66 2.78 20.79
CA GLU A 98 -10.03 1.51 21.40
C GLU A 98 -11.11 0.78 20.57
N GLU A 99 -12.10 1.52 20.07
CA GLU A 99 -13.18 1.00 19.23
C GLU A 99 -12.66 0.52 17.87
N VAL A 100 -11.73 1.23 17.26
CA VAL A 100 -11.21 0.91 15.91
C VAL A 100 -10.13 -0.16 15.97
N THR A 101 -9.17 -0.06 16.89
CA THR A 101 -7.99 -0.93 16.93
C THR A 101 -8.30 -2.38 17.30
N GLN A 102 -9.45 -2.65 17.97
CA GLN A 102 -9.89 -4.01 18.22
C GLN A 102 -10.03 -4.86 16.94
N TYR A 103 -10.35 -4.23 15.79
CA TYR A 103 -10.49 -4.90 14.49
C TYR A 103 -9.18 -5.07 13.74
N TYR A 104 -8.07 -4.52 14.27
CA TYR A 104 -6.74 -4.63 13.68
C TYR A 104 -5.84 -5.57 14.50
N LYS A 105 -6.40 -6.71 14.89
CA LYS A 105 -5.70 -7.78 15.62
C LYS A 105 -5.59 -9.03 14.75
N THR A 106 -4.58 -9.84 15.03
CA THR A 106 -4.31 -11.11 14.34
C THR A 106 -3.57 -12.04 15.29
N PRO A 107 -3.80 -13.36 15.29
CA PRO A 107 -3.00 -14.29 16.06
C PRO A 107 -1.52 -14.16 15.72
N CYS A 108 -0.66 -14.03 16.74
CA CYS A 108 0.77 -13.98 16.54
C CYS A 108 1.30 -15.34 16.07
N PRO A 109 2.08 -15.42 14.96
CA PRO A 109 2.61 -16.71 14.50
C PRO A 109 3.67 -17.31 15.43
N ASN A 110 4.12 -16.55 16.43
CA ASN A 110 5.23 -16.94 17.32
C ASN A 110 4.78 -17.19 18.77
N GLY A 111 3.48 -17.19 19.08
CA GLY A 111 2.97 -17.45 20.43
C GLY A 111 1.46 -17.38 20.56
N GLU A 112 0.93 -17.76 21.72
CA GLU A 112 -0.51 -17.72 22.03
C GLU A 112 -0.93 -16.32 22.53
N HIS A 113 -0.74 -15.31 21.69
CA HIS A 113 -1.14 -13.93 21.95
C HIS A 113 -1.42 -13.22 20.62
N ASP A 114 -2.03 -12.05 20.68
CA ASP A 114 -2.35 -11.26 19.51
C ASP A 114 -1.19 -10.34 19.10
N ALA A 115 -1.14 -10.06 17.82
CA ALA A 115 -0.32 -9.04 17.18
C ALA A 115 -1.20 -7.99 16.50
N ASP A 116 -0.66 -6.84 16.18
CA ASP A 116 -1.36 -5.78 15.45
C ASP A 116 -1.25 -6.01 13.94
N VAL A 117 -2.36 -5.83 13.21
CA VAL A 117 -2.37 -5.80 11.77
C VAL A 117 -1.89 -4.45 11.28
N MET A 118 -0.78 -4.43 10.53
CA MET A 118 -0.21 -3.22 9.93
C MET A 118 -0.76 -2.95 8.54
N TYR A 119 -0.91 -4.01 7.72
CA TYR A 119 -1.45 -3.95 6.36
C TYR A 119 -2.22 -5.20 6.02
N ASN A 120 -3.32 -5.02 5.29
CA ASN A 120 -4.15 -6.07 4.71
C ASN A 120 -3.85 -6.21 3.22
N PHE A 121 -3.62 -7.44 2.74
CA PHE A 121 -3.34 -7.74 1.34
C PHE A 121 -4.53 -8.45 0.70
N TRP A 122 -5.05 -7.84 -0.36
CA TRP A 122 -6.27 -8.28 -1.04
C TRP A 122 -5.96 -8.82 -2.43
N VAL A 123 -6.67 -9.87 -2.82
CA VAL A 123 -6.64 -10.43 -4.18
C VAL A 123 -8.05 -10.39 -4.76
N LYS A 124 -8.14 -10.17 -6.06
CA LYS A 124 -9.40 -10.27 -6.80
C LYS A 124 -9.69 -11.73 -7.14
N GLU A 125 -10.95 -12.15 -7.01
CA GLU A 125 -11.41 -13.49 -7.32
C GLU A 125 -12.52 -13.47 -8.35
N LEU A 126 -12.53 -14.49 -9.21
CA LEU A 126 -13.58 -14.76 -10.20
C LEU A 126 -13.82 -16.26 -10.26
N ASP A 127 -15.04 -16.67 -10.54
CA ASP A 127 -15.31 -18.06 -10.86
C ASP A 127 -14.82 -18.42 -12.25
N CYS A 128 -14.26 -19.59 -12.42
CA CYS A 128 -13.85 -20.08 -13.72
C CYS A 128 -15.09 -20.34 -14.59
N VAL A 129 -15.16 -19.69 -15.74
CA VAL A 129 -16.28 -19.81 -16.70
C VAL A 129 -16.52 -21.27 -17.12
N SER A 130 -15.49 -22.14 -17.09
CA SER A 130 -15.58 -23.54 -17.52
C SER A 130 -16.00 -24.51 -16.42
N CYS A 131 -15.43 -24.39 -15.21
CA CYS A 131 -15.62 -25.38 -14.16
C CYS A 131 -16.22 -24.81 -12.86
N GLY A 132 -16.42 -23.49 -12.77
CA GLY A 132 -16.98 -22.84 -11.58
C GLY A 132 -16.02 -22.75 -10.39
N HIS A 133 -14.75 -23.15 -10.55
CA HIS A 133 -13.75 -23.01 -9.50
C HIS A 133 -13.42 -21.55 -9.26
N THR A 134 -13.43 -21.09 -8.02
CA THR A 134 -13.06 -19.72 -7.66
C THR A 134 -11.57 -19.49 -7.81
N VAL A 135 -11.18 -18.56 -8.67
CA VAL A 135 -9.78 -18.31 -9.07
C VAL A 135 -9.31 -16.97 -8.50
N SER A 136 -8.33 -17.02 -7.62
CA SER A 136 -7.62 -15.80 -7.17
C SER A 136 -6.67 -15.32 -8.27
N LEU A 137 -6.75 -14.02 -8.62
CA LEU A 137 -6.08 -13.43 -9.77
C LEU A 137 -4.72 -12.83 -9.41
N PHE A 138 -3.68 -13.64 -9.40
CA PHE A 138 -2.31 -13.20 -9.12
C PHE A 138 -1.51 -12.96 -10.42
N LYS A 139 -0.92 -11.76 -10.57
CA LYS A 139 0.06 -11.47 -11.63
C LYS A 139 1.41 -12.11 -11.34
N ASP A 140 1.79 -12.06 -10.10
CA ASP A 140 2.90 -12.76 -9.46
C ASP A 140 2.51 -13.09 -8.03
N TYR A 141 3.21 -14.01 -7.40
CA TYR A 141 2.93 -14.45 -6.02
C TYR A 141 3.72 -13.68 -4.97
N ARG A 142 4.31 -12.56 -5.31
CA ARG A 142 5.02 -11.70 -4.38
C ARG A 142 4.05 -10.88 -3.54
N VAL A 143 4.15 -11.03 -2.22
CA VAL A 143 3.43 -10.24 -1.21
C VAL A 143 4.15 -8.91 -1.00
N ALA A 144 5.44 -9.00 -0.64
CA ALA A 144 6.26 -7.81 -0.37
C ALA A 144 7.75 -8.10 -0.60
N LYS A 145 8.53 -7.03 -0.83
CA LYS A 145 9.97 -7.09 -0.68
C LYS A 145 10.30 -7.20 0.82
N GLY A 146 11.30 -7.99 1.17
CA GLY A 146 11.82 -8.04 2.51
C GLY A 146 12.37 -6.68 2.97
N ARG A 147 12.54 -6.51 4.26
CA ARG A 147 13.06 -5.29 4.88
C ARG A 147 14.09 -5.64 5.94
N TYR A 148 14.89 -4.65 6.34
CA TYR A 148 15.91 -4.77 7.38
C TYR A 148 16.95 -5.86 7.05
N GLU A 149 17.15 -6.84 7.91
CA GLU A 149 18.03 -8.00 7.71
C GLU A 149 17.66 -8.88 6.52
N ASN A 150 16.46 -8.72 5.97
CA ASN A 150 15.92 -9.46 4.84
C ASN A 150 15.66 -8.55 3.61
N ASP A 151 16.35 -7.41 3.47
CA ASP A 151 16.11 -6.42 2.43
C ASP A 151 16.49 -6.92 1.01
N ASP A 152 17.26 -7.98 0.90
CA ASP A 152 17.60 -8.69 -0.33
C ASP A 152 16.65 -9.83 -0.67
N LYS A 153 15.68 -10.15 0.20
CA LYS A 153 14.71 -11.25 0.05
C LYS A 153 13.30 -10.78 -0.32
N TYR A 154 12.42 -11.73 -0.52
CA TYR A 154 11.03 -11.47 -0.90
C TYR A 154 10.07 -12.39 -0.15
N ASN A 155 8.99 -11.82 0.38
CA ASN A 155 7.86 -12.56 0.92
C ASN A 155 6.94 -12.95 -0.25
N VAL A 156 6.71 -14.24 -0.42
CA VAL A 156 5.88 -14.80 -1.50
C VAL A 156 4.80 -15.69 -0.92
N ILE A 157 3.63 -15.69 -1.56
CA ILE A 157 2.53 -16.57 -1.19
C ILE A 157 2.58 -17.86 -2.01
N CYS A 158 2.43 -18.99 -1.35
CA CYS A 158 2.31 -20.28 -2.03
C CYS A 158 0.95 -20.37 -2.74
N PRO A 159 0.93 -20.70 -4.06
CA PRO A 159 -0.33 -20.85 -4.79
C PRO A 159 -1.18 -22.05 -4.35
N ASP A 160 -0.58 -23.04 -3.69
CA ASP A 160 -1.25 -24.27 -3.27
C ASP A 160 -1.88 -24.13 -1.87
N CYS A 161 -1.08 -23.75 -0.85
CA CYS A 161 -1.56 -23.70 0.53
C CYS A 161 -1.77 -22.29 1.10
N GLY A 162 -1.42 -21.24 0.37
CA GLY A 162 -1.55 -19.85 0.82
C GLY A 162 -0.52 -19.42 1.88
N ALA A 163 0.43 -20.28 2.28
CA ALA A 163 1.46 -19.88 3.24
C ALA A 163 2.38 -18.81 2.67
N VAL A 164 2.77 -17.85 3.51
CA VAL A 164 3.79 -16.85 3.15
C VAL A 164 5.17 -17.40 3.47
N THR A 165 6.05 -17.40 2.49
CA THR A 165 7.42 -17.93 2.56
C THR A 165 8.41 -16.84 2.18
N LEU A 166 9.55 -16.78 2.87
CA LEU A 166 10.64 -15.86 2.52
C LEU A 166 11.61 -16.57 1.54
N VAL A 167 11.87 -15.94 0.40
CA VAL A 167 12.74 -16.46 -0.66
C VAL A 167 13.81 -15.45 -1.05
N ASP A 168 14.97 -15.94 -1.49
CA ASP A 168 16.09 -15.08 -1.91
C ASP A 168 15.83 -14.47 -3.31
N ASP A 169 15.20 -15.22 -4.21
CA ASP A 169 14.88 -14.77 -5.56
C ASP A 169 13.47 -15.19 -5.97
N TRP A 170 12.57 -14.22 -6.09
CA TRP A 170 11.19 -14.46 -6.51
C TRP A 170 11.01 -14.78 -8.00
N GLN A 171 12.09 -14.71 -8.81
CA GLN A 171 12.08 -15.00 -10.23
C GLN A 171 12.52 -16.45 -10.55
N SER A 172 13.11 -17.10 -9.57
CA SER A 172 13.59 -18.48 -9.65
C SER A 172 12.62 -19.45 -8.98
N GLU A 173 12.81 -20.74 -9.24
CA GLU A 173 12.04 -21.81 -8.60
C GLU A 173 12.32 -21.83 -7.09
N SER A 174 11.26 -21.95 -6.33
CA SER A 174 11.27 -21.93 -4.86
C SER A 174 10.27 -22.95 -4.33
N SER A 175 10.59 -23.56 -3.19
CA SER A 175 9.70 -24.51 -2.50
C SER A 175 9.00 -23.84 -1.34
N CYS A 176 7.73 -24.16 -1.12
CA CYS A 176 6.96 -23.68 0.04
C CYS A 176 7.43 -24.35 1.32
N ASN A 177 7.67 -23.57 2.37
CA ASN A 177 8.10 -24.11 3.67
C ASN A 177 7.00 -24.91 4.42
N ALA A 178 5.72 -24.76 4.00
CA ALA A 178 4.59 -25.34 4.70
C ALA A 178 4.03 -26.61 4.02
N CYS A 179 4.17 -26.74 2.68
CA CYS A 179 3.57 -27.86 1.94
C CYS A 179 4.53 -28.47 0.88
N ASP A 180 5.78 -28.02 0.83
CA ASP A 180 6.81 -28.48 -0.14
C ASP A 180 6.43 -28.29 -1.62
N HIS A 181 5.41 -27.48 -1.93
CA HIS A 181 5.01 -27.17 -3.30
C HIS A 181 6.08 -26.32 -3.99
N ASP A 182 6.57 -26.79 -5.15
CA ASP A 182 7.53 -26.06 -5.97
C ASP A 182 6.81 -25.11 -6.93
N PHE A 183 7.23 -23.84 -6.95
CA PHE A 183 6.66 -22.83 -7.84
C PHE A 183 7.68 -21.72 -8.15
N ILE A 184 7.41 -20.97 -9.20
CA ILE A 184 8.17 -19.75 -9.51
C ILE A 184 7.30 -18.55 -9.14
N PRO A 185 7.63 -17.79 -8.09
CA PRO A 185 6.78 -16.69 -7.59
C PRO A 185 6.44 -15.62 -8.64
N LYS A 186 7.31 -15.41 -9.62
CA LYS A 186 7.07 -14.50 -10.75
C LYS A 186 5.93 -14.95 -11.68
N ASN A 187 5.63 -16.24 -11.72
CA ASN A 187 4.69 -16.83 -12.63
C ASN A 187 3.31 -16.97 -11.98
N GLY A 188 2.62 -15.84 -11.79
CA GLY A 188 1.23 -15.85 -11.37
C GLY A 188 0.30 -16.44 -12.44
N ASN A 189 -0.96 -16.61 -12.08
CA ASN A 189 -1.97 -17.18 -12.99
C ASN A 189 -2.59 -16.14 -13.94
N VAL A 190 -2.21 -14.85 -13.84
CA VAL A 190 -2.67 -13.76 -14.71
C VAL A 190 -1.55 -13.31 -15.65
N SER A 191 -1.81 -13.39 -16.95
CA SER A 191 -0.87 -12.93 -17.99
C SER A 191 -0.97 -11.42 -18.22
N ARG A 192 0.09 -10.82 -18.84
CA ARG A 192 0.11 -9.40 -19.22
C ARG A 192 -1.03 -8.98 -20.16
N GLY A 193 -1.63 -9.93 -20.89
CA GLY A 193 -2.77 -9.68 -21.79
C GLY A 193 -4.13 -9.74 -21.12
N GLY A 194 -4.20 -9.70 -19.77
CA GLY A 194 -5.47 -9.74 -19.05
C GLY A 194 -6.22 -11.07 -19.13
N LYS A 195 -5.49 -12.17 -19.34
CA LYS A 195 -6.04 -13.51 -19.29
C LYS A 195 -5.58 -14.24 -18.04
N TYR A 196 -6.48 -14.97 -17.42
CA TYR A 196 -6.15 -15.84 -16.30
C TYR A 196 -6.15 -17.32 -16.73
N ASN A 197 -5.42 -18.14 -15.99
CA ASN A 197 -5.34 -19.57 -16.11
C ASN A 197 -5.97 -20.22 -14.88
N CYS A 198 -7.02 -21.01 -15.09
CA CYS A 198 -7.66 -21.71 -13.97
C CYS A 198 -6.73 -22.81 -13.45
N PRO A 199 -6.40 -22.83 -12.14
CA PRO A 199 -5.51 -23.87 -11.60
C PRO A 199 -6.17 -25.25 -11.58
N ASP A 200 -7.49 -25.35 -11.56
CA ASP A 200 -8.23 -26.61 -11.49
C ASP A 200 -8.38 -27.27 -12.87
N CYS A 201 -8.96 -26.58 -13.86
CA CYS A 201 -9.22 -27.17 -15.16
C CYS A 201 -8.17 -26.83 -16.24
N GLY A 202 -7.20 -25.96 -15.97
CA GLY A 202 -6.15 -25.53 -16.89
C GLY A 202 -6.60 -24.65 -18.05
N GLN A 203 -7.87 -24.28 -18.13
CA GLN A 203 -8.40 -23.42 -19.20
C GLN A 203 -7.99 -21.97 -19.02
N LYS A 204 -7.88 -21.24 -20.14
CA LYS A 204 -7.52 -19.81 -20.16
C LYS A 204 -8.67 -18.97 -20.64
N TYR A 205 -8.98 -17.92 -19.88
CA TYR A 205 -10.04 -16.95 -20.20
C TYR A 205 -9.54 -15.51 -20.08
N ALA A 206 -10.16 -14.61 -20.84
CA ALA A 206 -9.97 -13.19 -20.60
C ALA A 206 -10.74 -12.79 -19.33
N ILE A 207 -10.12 -11.96 -18.50
CA ILE A 207 -10.77 -11.43 -17.28
C ILE A 207 -12.00 -10.60 -17.67
N THR A 208 -11.93 -9.85 -18.78
CA THR A 208 -13.04 -9.06 -19.30
C THR A 208 -14.27 -9.91 -19.63
N ASP A 209 -14.07 -11.07 -20.27
CA ASP A 209 -15.16 -11.96 -20.65
C ASP A 209 -15.83 -12.56 -19.40
N ALA A 210 -15.02 -12.93 -18.40
CA ALA A 210 -15.55 -13.42 -17.13
C ALA A 210 -16.34 -12.33 -16.36
N ILE A 211 -15.87 -11.08 -16.38
CA ILE A 211 -16.59 -9.94 -15.77
C ILE A 211 -17.92 -9.66 -16.48
N GLU A 212 -17.96 -9.80 -17.81
CA GLU A 212 -19.20 -9.61 -18.58
C GLU A 212 -20.27 -10.68 -18.23
N GLU A 213 -19.82 -11.91 -17.89
CA GLU A 213 -20.74 -13.00 -17.53
C GLU A 213 -21.19 -12.99 -16.07
N GLN A 214 -20.31 -12.65 -15.13
CA GLN A 214 -20.55 -12.84 -13.68
C GLN A 214 -20.53 -11.53 -12.88
N GLY A 215 -20.19 -10.40 -13.50
CA GLY A 215 -20.04 -9.13 -12.80
C GLY A 215 -18.60 -8.87 -12.32
N PRO A 216 -18.41 -7.80 -11.52
CA PRO A 216 -17.08 -7.42 -11.04
C PRO A 216 -16.50 -8.49 -10.11
N PRO A 217 -15.15 -8.64 -10.10
CA PRO A 217 -14.48 -9.60 -9.22
C PRO A 217 -14.70 -9.24 -7.75
N GLU A 218 -14.85 -10.27 -6.93
CA GLU A 218 -14.85 -10.12 -5.48
C GLU A 218 -13.43 -9.88 -4.95
N LEU A 219 -13.33 -9.38 -3.72
CA LEU A 219 -12.07 -9.16 -3.03
C LEU A 219 -11.94 -10.16 -1.88
N ARG A 220 -10.82 -10.89 -1.85
CA ARG A 220 -10.47 -11.77 -0.75
C ARG A 220 -9.21 -11.27 -0.03
N LEU A 221 -9.27 -11.17 1.29
CA LEU A 221 -8.11 -10.97 2.13
C LEU A 221 -7.27 -12.26 2.11
N TYR A 222 -5.95 -12.16 1.79
CA TYR A 222 -5.12 -13.36 1.64
C TYR A 222 -3.88 -13.37 2.52
N ALA A 223 -3.38 -12.21 2.91
CA ALA A 223 -2.23 -12.08 3.80
C ALA A 223 -2.33 -10.79 4.61
N VAL A 224 -1.63 -10.76 5.74
CA VAL A 224 -1.47 -9.57 6.59
C VAL A 224 0.01 -9.32 6.88
N GLU A 225 0.41 -8.06 7.01
CA GLU A 225 1.63 -7.66 7.70
C GLU A 225 1.29 -7.45 9.16
N TYR A 226 2.00 -8.11 10.06
CA TYR A 226 1.79 -7.99 11.49
C TYR A 226 2.96 -7.33 12.20
N TYR A 227 2.67 -6.76 13.38
CA TYR A 227 3.62 -6.28 14.36
C TYR A 227 3.18 -6.77 15.74
N CYS A 228 4.08 -7.41 16.47
CA CYS A 228 3.82 -7.99 17.77
C CYS A 228 4.64 -7.31 18.86
N GLU A 229 3.99 -6.43 19.62
CA GLU A 229 4.61 -5.73 20.74
C GLU A 229 5.10 -6.70 21.83
N HIS A 230 4.33 -7.77 22.10
CA HIS A 230 4.72 -8.79 23.07
C HIS A 230 6.06 -9.47 22.73
N CYS A 231 6.28 -9.81 21.45
CA CYS A 231 7.54 -10.41 21.01
C CYS A 231 8.68 -9.38 21.03
N GLU A 232 8.43 -8.12 20.68
CA GLU A 232 9.42 -7.05 20.78
C GLU A 232 9.86 -6.82 22.23
N ASP A 233 8.92 -6.73 23.15
CA ASP A 233 9.18 -6.57 24.59
C ASP A 233 9.93 -7.78 25.20
N ALA A 234 9.71 -8.97 24.64
CA ALA A 234 10.46 -10.18 24.98
C ALA A 234 11.92 -10.17 24.48
N GLY A 235 12.28 -9.19 23.64
CA GLY A 235 13.62 -9.02 23.09
C GLY A 235 13.90 -9.93 21.89
N GLU A 236 12.86 -10.38 21.19
CA GLU A 236 13.00 -11.16 19.97
C GLU A 236 13.58 -10.31 18.83
N GLU A 237 14.13 -10.98 17.82
CA GLU A 237 14.62 -10.32 16.61
C GLU A 237 13.45 -9.68 15.80
N ARG A 238 13.77 -8.62 15.06
CA ARG A 238 12.75 -7.87 14.31
C ARG A 238 11.98 -8.73 13.31
N SER A 239 12.63 -9.70 12.70
CA SER A 239 12.01 -10.68 11.80
C SER A 239 10.98 -11.60 12.47
N VAL A 240 10.99 -11.69 13.82
CA VAL A 240 10.05 -12.47 14.63
C VAL A 240 8.83 -11.62 15.00
N TYR A 241 9.06 -10.39 15.47
CA TYR A 241 7.95 -9.55 15.92
C TYR A 241 7.29 -8.72 14.81
N LYS A 242 7.88 -8.69 13.59
CA LYS A 242 7.30 -8.01 12.44
C LYS A 242 7.52 -8.82 11.16
N GLY A 243 6.41 -9.19 10.51
CA GLY A 243 6.47 -10.03 9.32
C GLY A 243 5.15 -10.11 8.57
N TYR A 244 5.08 -11.11 7.70
CA TYR A 244 3.92 -11.38 6.87
C TYR A 244 3.43 -12.79 7.14
N LYS A 245 2.13 -12.96 7.24
CA LYS A 245 1.49 -14.27 7.39
C LYS A 245 0.29 -14.41 6.48
N ARG A 246 -0.11 -15.65 6.19
CA ARG A 246 -1.40 -15.90 5.57
C ARG A 246 -2.52 -15.54 6.54
N VAL A 247 -3.67 -15.22 5.98
CA VAL A 247 -4.90 -15.02 6.74
C VAL A 247 -5.38 -16.34 7.34
N GLU A 248 -5.83 -16.29 8.59
CA GLU A 248 -6.43 -17.39 9.35
C GLU A 248 -7.94 -17.14 9.53
N GLU A 249 -8.66 -18.10 10.11
CA GLU A 249 -10.11 -18.00 10.27
C GLU A 249 -10.49 -16.83 11.19
N GLU A 250 -9.73 -16.63 12.24
CA GLU A 250 -9.90 -15.53 13.19
C GLU A 250 -9.75 -14.14 12.55
N ASP A 251 -8.83 -14.00 11.56
CA ASP A 251 -8.67 -12.74 10.82
C ASP A 251 -9.91 -12.42 9.96
N ILE A 252 -10.54 -13.47 9.39
CA ILE A 252 -11.76 -13.32 8.58
C ILE A 252 -12.98 -13.04 9.46
N ASP A 253 -13.08 -13.70 10.60
CA ASP A 253 -14.18 -13.48 11.56
C ASP A 253 -14.15 -12.04 12.06
N LEU A 254 -12.99 -11.53 12.44
CA LEU A 254 -12.82 -10.16 12.91
C LEU A 254 -13.12 -9.12 11.80
N LEU A 255 -12.74 -9.42 10.55
CA LEU A 255 -13.10 -8.60 9.41
C LEU A 255 -14.62 -8.55 9.19
N ASN A 256 -15.30 -9.68 9.30
CA ASN A 256 -16.76 -9.75 9.15
C ASN A 256 -17.47 -8.99 10.27
N GLU A 257 -17.00 -9.10 11.51
CA GLU A 257 -17.50 -8.29 12.63
C GLU A 257 -17.36 -6.79 12.38
N ALA A 258 -16.20 -6.35 11.86
CA ALA A 258 -15.97 -4.95 11.52
C ALA A 258 -16.91 -4.45 10.41
N ILE A 259 -17.20 -5.29 9.39
CA ILE A 259 -18.14 -4.95 8.31
C ILE A 259 -19.56 -4.83 8.86
N GLU A 260 -20.00 -5.76 9.70
CA GLU A 260 -21.34 -5.74 10.30
C GLU A 260 -21.53 -4.50 11.20
N GLU A 261 -20.53 -4.12 11.98
CA GLU A 261 -20.58 -2.91 12.81
C GLU A 261 -20.66 -1.64 11.96
N TRP A 262 -19.94 -1.60 10.84
CA TRP A 262 -19.94 -0.44 9.94
C TRP A 262 -21.25 -0.29 9.15
N GLU A 263 -21.97 -1.38 8.85
CA GLU A 263 -23.25 -1.38 8.12
C GLU A 263 -24.45 -1.01 9.02
N ASN A 264 -24.31 -1.05 10.35
CA ASN A 264 -25.35 -0.71 11.32
C ASN A 264 -25.30 0.77 11.76
#